data_ab423fe48219bc889566039c14e7bb30
#
_entry.id   ab423fe48219bc889566039c14e7bb30
#
_cell.length_a   1.000
_cell.length_b   1.000
_cell.length_c   1.000
_cell.angle_alpha   90.00
_cell.angle_beta   90.00
_cell.angle_gamma   90.00
#
_symmetry.space_group_name_H-M   'P 1'
#
loop_
_entity.id
_entity.type
_entity.pdbx_description
1 polymer ?
#
loop_
_entity_poly.entity_id
_entity_poly.type
_entity_poly.pdbx_seq_one_letter_code
_entity_poly.pdbx_strand_id
1 'polypeptide(L)'
;MDLTTPEEHRSALKTYFSRVRAFNANARLFLLSLLFFGVAMGISQLLFNFYVLSLGYNEATLGNLVTARSFTSLLAALPMGYLTDRIGGKSAFLIGYLSYGISMVLMLVFPSVPIFIAMNVLQGIAQALSAVATGPFLMENGGPRERTYLFSLSSGLRMTATAIGEWLGGYFPGWAAAIIAVSAVSARAYGWSLWVMAFLSIAAAVPVILMKSNRRTQTHRSDFAPVSFVRKNPGLLSKLILPSLVISIGAGMVMPFMNVFFRNVHNQSDAAIGVIFAWGSLAMGIGLVDATAMA
;
A
#
# COMPACT_ATOMS: atom_id res chain seq x y z
N MET A 1 -10.11 -28.82 -17.78
CA MET A 1 -10.38 -28.12 -16.52
C MET A 1 -10.49 -29.22 -15.48
N ASP A 2 -9.32 -29.72 -14.99
CA ASP A 2 -9.25 -30.78 -13.99
C ASP A 2 -9.64 -30.18 -12.64
N LEU A 3 -10.81 -30.59 -12.16
CA LEU A 3 -11.28 -30.29 -10.82
C LEU A 3 -10.42 -31.12 -9.85
N THR A 4 -9.43 -30.51 -9.22
CA THR A 4 -8.67 -31.13 -8.14
C THR A 4 -9.61 -31.71 -7.11
N THR A 5 -9.37 -32.96 -6.68
CA THR A 5 -10.22 -33.65 -5.71
C THR A 5 -10.21 -32.91 -4.36
N PRO A 6 -11.29 -33.00 -3.55
CA PRO A 6 -11.36 -32.39 -2.21
C PRO A 6 -10.20 -32.77 -1.28
N GLU A 7 -9.57 -33.92 -1.50
CA GLU A 7 -8.39 -34.38 -0.74
C GLU A 7 -7.11 -33.67 -1.15
N GLU A 8 -6.92 -33.38 -2.44
CA GLU A 8 -5.79 -32.60 -2.92
C GLU A 8 -5.86 -31.15 -2.42
N HIS A 9 -7.06 -30.56 -2.39
CA HIS A 9 -7.26 -29.22 -1.82
C HIS A 9 -6.95 -29.18 -0.31
N ARG A 10 -7.35 -30.20 0.45
CA ARG A 10 -7.02 -30.32 1.89
C ARG A 10 -5.51 -30.53 2.12
N SER A 11 -4.86 -31.29 1.26
CA SER A 11 -3.40 -31.49 1.31
C SER A 11 -2.64 -30.20 1.00
N ALA A 12 -3.06 -29.45 -0.01
CA ALA A 12 -2.47 -28.16 -0.38
C ALA A 12 -2.62 -27.14 0.75
N LEU A 13 -3.79 -27.02 1.38
CA LEU A 13 -4.02 -26.12 2.51
C LEU A 13 -3.14 -26.49 3.73
N LYS A 14 -3.04 -27.78 4.07
CA LYS A 14 -2.16 -28.23 5.16
C LYS A 14 -0.70 -27.88 4.89
N THR A 15 -0.25 -28.08 3.67
CA THR A 15 1.11 -27.71 3.23
C THR A 15 1.31 -26.20 3.32
N TYR A 16 0.35 -25.40 2.87
CA TYR A 16 0.38 -23.94 2.97
C TYR A 16 0.52 -23.47 4.43
N PHE A 17 -0.33 -23.95 5.33
CA PHE A 17 -0.26 -23.58 6.75
C PHE A 17 1.03 -24.04 7.43
N SER A 18 1.57 -25.20 7.06
CA SER A 18 2.86 -25.68 7.58
C SER A 18 4.01 -24.75 7.15
N ARG A 19 3.99 -24.27 5.90
CA ARG A 19 4.98 -23.33 5.36
C ARG A 19 4.88 -21.95 6.01
N VAL A 20 3.66 -21.45 6.24
CA VAL A 20 3.45 -20.17 6.96
C VAL A 20 3.99 -20.25 8.40
N ARG A 21 3.85 -21.41 9.06
CA ARG A 21 4.45 -21.63 10.39
C ARG A 21 5.97 -21.69 10.39
N ALA A 22 6.59 -21.99 9.27
CA ALA A 22 8.04 -22.05 9.12
C ALA A 22 8.69 -20.66 8.91
N PHE A 23 7.91 -19.60 8.69
CA PHE A 23 8.42 -18.24 8.52
C PHE A 23 9.23 -17.79 9.74
N ASN A 24 10.36 -17.15 9.48
CA ASN A 24 11.19 -16.59 10.53
C ASN A 24 10.48 -15.41 11.27
N ALA A 25 11.01 -15.02 12.43
CA ALA A 25 10.41 -13.97 13.25
C ALA A 25 10.27 -12.63 12.49
N ASN A 26 11.27 -12.25 11.68
CA ASN A 26 11.23 -11.01 10.89
C ASN A 26 10.11 -11.03 9.85
N ALA A 27 9.91 -12.16 9.15
CA ALA A 27 8.84 -12.30 8.18
C ALA A 27 7.45 -12.18 8.83
N ARG A 28 7.26 -12.78 10.01
CA ARG A 28 5.98 -12.66 10.76
C ARG A 28 5.73 -11.23 11.24
N LEU A 29 6.75 -10.55 11.76
CA LEU A 29 6.65 -9.15 12.17
C LEU A 29 6.37 -8.23 10.98
N PHE A 30 6.96 -8.53 9.81
CA PHE A 30 6.66 -7.81 8.57
C PHE A 30 5.20 -8.00 8.14
N LEU A 31 4.69 -9.23 8.15
CA LEU A 31 3.28 -9.48 7.84
C LEU A 31 2.33 -8.75 8.81
N LEU A 32 2.68 -8.68 10.08
CA LEU A 32 1.92 -7.91 11.06
C LEU A 32 1.96 -6.39 10.75
N SER A 33 3.13 -5.87 10.37
CA SER A 33 3.24 -4.46 9.98
C SER A 33 2.45 -4.15 8.71
N LEU A 34 2.43 -5.08 7.74
CA LEU A 34 1.59 -4.97 6.53
C LEU A 34 0.10 -4.91 6.85
N LEU A 35 -0.36 -5.64 7.87
CA LEU A 35 -1.75 -5.59 8.29
C LEU A 35 -2.14 -4.17 8.75
N PHE A 36 -1.39 -3.58 9.68
CA PHE A 36 -1.65 -2.23 10.17
C PHE A 36 -1.54 -1.19 9.06
N PHE A 37 -0.48 -1.26 8.28
CA PHE A 37 -0.26 -0.30 7.19
C PHE A 37 -1.27 -0.46 6.05
N GLY A 38 -1.68 -1.70 5.73
CA GLY A 38 -2.71 -1.98 4.73
C GLY A 38 -4.07 -1.38 5.11
N VAL A 39 -4.49 -1.57 6.37
CA VAL A 39 -5.73 -0.94 6.89
C VAL A 39 -5.63 0.59 6.82
N ALA A 40 -4.49 1.17 7.23
CA ALA A 40 -4.26 2.61 7.11
C ALA A 40 -4.38 3.11 5.67
N MET A 41 -3.79 2.37 4.72
CA MET A 41 -3.87 2.69 3.28
C MET A 41 -5.31 2.64 2.76
N GLY A 42 -6.09 1.62 3.14
CA GLY A 42 -7.50 1.51 2.72
C GLY A 42 -8.35 2.70 3.21
N ILE A 43 -8.21 3.09 4.48
CA ILE A 43 -8.87 4.28 5.03
C ILE A 43 -8.47 5.53 4.25
N SER A 44 -7.17 5.70 3.98
CA SER A 44 -6.64 6.85 3.24
C SER A 44 -7.17 6.92 1.81
N GLN A 45 -7.16 5.80 1.08
CA GLN A 45 -7.62 5.73 -0.32
C GLN A 45 -9.11 6.08 -0.45
N LEU A 46 -9.91 5.68 0.53
CA LEU A 46 -11.33 5.98 0.52
C LEU A 46 -11.63 7.42 0.91
N LEU A 47 -11.05 7.91 2.02
CA LEU A 47 -11.50 9.13 2.69
C LEU A 47 -10.70 10.39 2.39
N PHE A 48 -9.44 10.29 1.94
CA PHE A 48 -8.60 11.47 1.77
C PHE A 48 -9.17 12.48 0.77
N ASN A 49 -9.70 11.99 -0.36
CA ASN A 49 -10.31 12.87 -1.36
C ASN A 49 -11.55 13.59 -0.77
N PHE A 50 -12.36 12.87 -0.02
CA PHE A 50 -13.55 13.45 0.63
C PHE A 50 -13.19 14.50 1.68
N TYR A 51 -12.11 14.26 2.43
CA TYR A 51 -11.58 15.25 3.37
C TYR A 51 -11.17 16.54 2.64
N VAL A 52 -10.40 16.45 1.58
CA VAL A 52 -9.94 17.62 0.81
C VAL A 52 -11.11 18.39 0.22
N LEU A 53 -12.09 17.70 -0.38
CA LEU A 53 -13.31 18.34 -0.93
C LEU A 53 -14.16 18.98 0.17
N SER A 54 -14.27 18.36 1.35
CA SER A 54 -15.04 18.90 2.48
C SER A 54 -14.43 20.16 3.10
N LEU A 55 -13.16 20.44 2.83
CA LEU A 55 -12.48 21.70 3.17
C LEU A 55 -12.78 22.84 2.15
N GLY A 56 -13.54 22.55 1.09
CA GLY A 56 -13.91 23.52 0.05
C GLY A 56 -12.92 23.56 -1.13
N TYR A 57 -11.95 22.66 -1.18
CA TYR A 57 -11.08 22.51 -2.35
C TYR A 57 -11.80 21.73 -3.46
N ASN A 58 -11.33 21.89 -4.71
CA ASN A 58 -11.94 21.29 -5.89
C ASN A 58 -11.17 20.05 -6.39
N GLU A 59 -11.75 19.38 -7.39
CA GLU A 59 -11.19 18.19 -8.02
C GLU A 59 -9.83 18.46 -8.70
N ALA A 60 -9.60 19.69 -9.20
CA ALA A 60 -8.31 20.08 -9.76
C ALA A 60 -7.19 20.05 -8.69
N THR A 61 -7.52 20.49 -7.47
CA THR A 61 -6.60 20.36 -6.33
C THR A 61 -6.28 18.89 -6.05
N LEU A 62 -7.29 18.01 -6.02
CA LEU A 62 -7.07 16.56 -5.87
C LEU A 62 -6.14 16.02 -6.96
N GLY A 63 -6.35 16.40 -8.22
CA GLY A 63 -5.50 16.02 -9.35
C GLY A 63 -4.04 16.40 -9.11
N ASN A 64 -3.79 17.62 -8.62
CA ASN A 64 -2.44 18.07 -8.30
C ASN A 64 -1.79 17.26 -7.16
N LEU A 65 -2.56 16.91 -6.11
CA LEU A 65 -2.07 16.11 -4.99
C LEU A 65 -1.71 14.68 -5.42
N VAL A 66 -2.59 14.04 -6.19
CA VAL A 66 -2.34 12.70 -6.75
C VAL A 66 -1.13 12.70 -7.67
N THR A 67 -1.03 13.73 -8.53
CA THR A 67 0.13 13.89 -9.42
C THR A 67 1.42 14.10 -8.63
N ALA A 68 1.41 14.99 -7.62
CA ALA A 68 2.58 15.24 -6.78
C ALA A 68 3.08 13.95 -6.12
N ARG A 69 2.19 13.13 -5.54
CA ARG A 69 2.53 11.86 -4.90
C ARG A 69 3.06 10.84 -5.91
N SER A 70 2.33 10.63 -7.01
CA SER A 70 2.65 9.58 -7.98
C SER A 70 3.92 9.90 -8.76
N PHE A 71 4.08 11.15 -9.20
CA PHE A 71 5.28 11.61 -9.92
C PHE A 71 6.52 11.55 -9.03
N THR A 72 6.39 11.97 -7.77
CA THR A 72 7.49 11.86 -6.80
C THR A 72 7.84 10.40 -6.54
N SER A 73 6.86 9.51 -6.38
CA SER A 73 7.12 8.08 -6.17
C SER A 73 7.87 7.47 -7.36
N LEU A 74 7.52 7.85 -8.59
CA LEU A 74 8.22 7.40 -9.79
C LEU A 74 9.68 7.89 -9.82
N LEU A 75 9.91 9.18 -9.60
CA LEU A 75 11.27 9.75 -9.62
C LEU A 75 12.13 9.24 -8.46
N ALA A 76 11.53 9.04 -7.30
CA ALA A 76 12.20 8.56 -6.10
C ALA A 76 12.56 7.07 -6.17
N ALA A 77 11.95 6.26 -7.03
CA ALA A 77 12.13 4.80 -7.04
C ALA A 77 13.60 4.38 -7.14
N LEU A 78 14.37 4.95 -8.07
CA LEU A 78 15.81 4.64 -8.22
C LEU A 78 16.66 5.14 -7.04
N PRO A 79 16.58 6.41 -6.59
CA PRO A 79 17.30 6.87 -5.41
C PRO A 79 16.95 6.08 -4.15
N MET A 80 15.68 5.74 -3.97
CA MET A 80 15.24 4.97 -2.80
C MET A 80 15.70 3.51 -2.86
N GLY A 81 15.87 2.93 -4.05
CA GLY A 81 16.53 1.63 -4.22
C GLY A 81 17.95 1.67 -3.68
N TYR A 82 18.74 2.65 -4.11
CA TYR A 82 20.10 2.85 -3.62
C TYR A 82 20.18 3.11 -2.11
N LEU A 83 19.25 3.91 -1.61
CA LEU A 83 19.16 4.18 -0.17
C LEU A 83 18.82 2.89 0.59
N THR A 84 17.85 2.09 0.12
CA THR A 84 17.46 0.82 0.74
C THR A 84 18.61 -0.16 0.83
N ASP A 85 19.47 -0.23 -0.19
CA ASP A 85 20.67 -1.08 -0.17
C ASP A 85 21.65 -0.66 0.92
N ARG A 86 21.69 0.62 1.29
CA ARG A 86 22.55 1.14 2.37
C ARG A 86 21.97 0.98 3.76
N ILE A 87 20.68 1.33 3.94
CA ILE A 87 20.06 1.37 5.28
C ILE A 87 19.40 0.04 5.67
N GLY A 88 19.16 -0.85 4.69
CA GLY A 88 18.46 -2.13 4.85
C GLY A 88 16.94 -2.01 4.94
N GLY A 89 16.25 -3.13 4.66
CA GLY A 89 14.79 -3.17 4.59
C GLY A 89 14.07 -2.74 5.87
N LYS A 90 14.59 -3.14 7.05
CA LYS A 90 14.02 -2.72 8.35
C LYS A 90 13.93 -1.19 8.46
N SER A 91 15.03 -0.49 8.22
CA SER A 91 15.08 0.98 8.31
C SER A 91 14.22 1.63 7.24
N ALA A 92 14.18 1.06 6.04
CA ALA A 92 13.36 1.56 4.94
C ALA A 92 11.86 1.51 5.28
N PHE A 93 11.35 0.40 5.83
CA PHE A 93 9.95 0.31 6.29
C PHE A 93 9.66 1.25 7.44
N LEU A 94 10.57 1.35 8.42
CA LEU A 94 10.38 2.23 9.57
C LEU A 94 10.24 3.70 9.11
N ILE A 95 11.16 4.18 8.28
CA ILE A 95 11.11 5.52 7.71
C ILE A 95 9.85 5.69 6.87
N GLY A 96 9.53 4.72 6.00
CA GLY A 96 8.36 4.79 5.14
C GLY A 96 7.04 4.93 5.91
N TYR A 97 6.80 4.07 6.89
CA TYR A 97 5.55 4.07 7.68
C TYR A 97 5.42 5.30 8.57
N LEU A 98 6.51 5.69 9.24
CA LEU A 98 6.52 6.90 10.07
C LEU A 98 6.32 8.17 9.22
N SER A 99 7.03 8.30 8.09
CA SER A 99 6.85 9.44 7.18
C SER A 99 5.43 9.52 6.64
N TYR A 100 4.81 8.37 6.31
CA TYR A 100 3.42 8.33 5.83
C TYR A 100 2.43 8.77 6.91
N GLY A 101 2.57 8.28 8.14
CA GLY A 101 1.72 8.67 9.28
C GLY A 101 1.93 10.13 9.67
N ILE A 102 3.17 10.59 9.81
CA ILE A 102 3.51 11.96 10.19
C ILE A 102 3.01 12.96 9.12
N SER A 103 3.17 12.63 7.84
CA SER A 103 2.65 13.49 6.76
C SER A 103 1.12 13.65 6.86
N MET A 104 0.39 12.60 7.20
CA MET A 104 -1.06 12.71 7.42
C MET A 104 -1.38 13.60 8.63
N VAL A 105 -0.67 13.42 9.76
CA VAL A 105 -0.83 14.29 10.94
C VAL A 105 -0.63 15.76 10.56
N LEU A 106 0.42 16.09 9.80
CA LEU A 106 0.69 17.46 9.38
C LEU A 106 -0.39 18.02 8.46
N MET A 107 -0.94 17.21 7.56
CA MET A 107 -2.07 17.61 6.70
C MET A 107 -3.36 17.86 7.50
N LEU A 108 -3.59 17.13 8.59
CA LEU A 108 -4.75 17.31 9.46
C LEU A 108 -4.63 18.54 10.38
N VAL A 109 -3.41 18.82 10.86
CA VAL A 109 -3.14 19.97 11.74
C VAL A 109 -3.08 21.27 10.94
N PHE A 110 -2.51 21.25 9.74
CA PHE A 110 -2.33 22.42 8.89
C PHE A 110 -2.99 22.21 7.51
N PRO A 111 -4.33 22.26 7.42
CA PRO A 111 -5.06 21.92 6.19
C PRO A 111 -4.98 23.04 5.14
N SER A 112 -3.84 23.14 4.47
CA SER A 112 -3.60 24.11 3.40
C SER A 112 -2.97 23.43 2.16
N VAL A 113 -3.25 23.96 0.98
CA VAL A 113 -2.77 23.37 -0.30
C VAL A 113 -1.24 23.22 -0.34
N PRO A 114 -0.43 24.20 0.09
CA PRO A 114 1.03 24.02 0.09
C PRO A 114 1.48 22.85 0.98
N ILE A 115 0.89 22.71 2.18
CA ILE A 115 1.18 21.60 3.09
C ILE A 115 0.72 20.28 2.47
N PHE A 116 -0.48 20.24 1.87
CA PHE A 116 -0.96 19.04 1.18
C PHE A 116 0.00 18.60 0.07
N ILE A 117 0.46 19.51 -0.77
CA ILE A 117 1.43 19.20 -1.85
C ILE A 117 2.75 18.68 -1.24
N ALA A 118 3.32 19.39 -0.27
CA ALA A 118 4.59 19.01 0.36
C ALA A 118 4.49 17.62 1.03
N MET A 119 3.38 17.35 1.72
CA MET A 119 3.16 16.07 2.39
C MET A 119 2.84 14.94 1.41
N ASN A 120 2.16 15.21 0.29
CA ASN A 120 1.99 14.21 -0.78
C ASN A 120 3.31 13.88 -1.47
N VAL A 121 4.22 14.84 -1.65
CA VAL A 121 5.61 14.58 -2.09
C VAL A 121 6.32 13.66 -1.08
N LEU A 122 6.24 13.97 0.21
CA LEU A 122 6.84 13.11 1.26
C LEU A 122 6.23 11.69 1.26
N GLN A 123 4.91 11.57 1.09
CA GLN A 123 4.24 10.27 0.96
C GLN A 123 4.70 9.52 -0.30
N GLY A 124 4.94 10.21 -1.42
CA GLY A 124 5.49 9.60 -2.64
C GLY A 124 6.88 9.00 -2.41
N ILE A 125 7.77 9.73 -1.71
CA ILE A 125 9.09 9.22 -1.31
C ILE A 125 8.97 8.01 -0.38
N ALA A 126 8.11 8.10 0.64
CA ALA A 126 7.87 7.03 1.62
C ALA A 126 7.33 5.76 0.95
N GLN A 127 6.42 5.93 -0.03
CA GLN A 127 5.86 4.84 -0.82
C GLN A 127 6.93 4.16 -1.69
N ALA A 128 7.74 4.93 -2.40
CA ALA A 128 8.84 4.42 -3.21
C ALA A 128 9.83 3.62 -2.34
N LEU A 129 10.22 4.17 -1.18
CA LEU A 129 11.16 3.52 -0.26
C LEU A 129 10.63 2.17 0.23
N SER A 130 9.36 2.11 0.67
CA SER A 130 8.74 0.87 1.14
C SER A 130 8.55 -0.16 0.01
N ALA A 131 8.18 0.30 -1.19
CA ALA A 131 7.95 -0.57 -2.34
C ALA A 131 9.24 -1.27 -2.78
N VAL A 132 10.34 -0.52 -2.94
CA VAL A 132 11.63 -1.08 -3.38
C VAL A 132 12.28 -1.95 -2.30
N ALA A 133 12.02 -1.70 -1.01
CA ALA A 133 12.52 -2.51 0.09
C ALA A 133 11.84 -3.88 0.19
N THR A 134 10.60 -4.01 -0.29
CA THR A 134 9.78 -5.22 -0.09
C THR A 134 10.39 -6.46 -0.73
N GLY A 135 10.77 -6.41 -2.00
CA GLY A 135 11.34 -7.54 -2.72
C GLY A 135 12.60 -8.11 -2.04
N PRO A 136 13.66 -7.30 -1.86
CA PRO A 136 14.88 -7.73 -1.17
C PRO A 136 14.63 -8.26 0.23
N PHE A 137 13.76 -7.60 1.03
CA PHE A 137 13.43 -8.04 2.38
C PHE A 137 12.79 -9.43 2.41
N LEU A 138 11.82 -9.70 1.53
CA LEU A 138 11.17 -11.00 1.42
C LEU A 138 12.16 -12.08 0.97
N MET A 139 13.07 -11.75 0.05
CA MET A 139 14.14 -12.65 -0.39
C MET A 139 15.11 -13.01 0.73
N GLU A 140 15.43 -12.09 1.61
CA GLU A 140 16.34 -12.30 2.75
C GLU A 140 15.69 -13.09 3.90
N ASN A 141 14.38 -12.91 4.10
CA ASN A 141 13.67 -13.48 5.24
C ASN A 141 12.80 -14.71 4.89
N GLY A 142 12.73 -15.09 3.62
CA GLY A 142 12.12 -16.34 3.16
C GLY A 142 13.19 -17.37 2.83
N GLY A 143 13.07 -18.61 3.33
CA GLY A 143 13.88 -19.74 2.88
C GLY A 143 13.61 -20.05 1.40
N PRO A 144 14.50 -20.79 0.70
CA PRO A 144 14.33 -21.06 -0.74
C PRO A 144 12.97 -21.67 -1.12
N ARG A 145 12.38 -22.47 -0.23
CA ARG A 145 11.08 -23.12 -0.43
C ARG A 145 9.88 -22.29 0.05
N GLU A 146 10.14 -21.32 0.92
CA GLU A 146 9.10 -20.46 1.53
C GLU A 146 8.92 -19.13 0.81
N ARG A 147 9.86 -18.72 -0.03
CA ARG A 147 9.86 -17.39 -0.71
C ARG A 147 8.58 -17.15 -1.48
N THR A 148 8.18 -18.07 -2.34
CA THR A 148 6.96 -17.94 -3.16
C THR A 148 5.73 -17.75 -2.28
N TYR A 149 5.60 -18.56 -1.22
CA TYR A 149 4.49 -18.43 -0.26
C TYR A 149 4.52 -17.10 0.50
N LEU A 150 5.71 -16.62 0.88
CA LEU A 150 5.86 -15.36 1.59
C LEU A 150 5.50 -14.16 0.69
N PHE A 151 5.90 -14.16 -0.59
CA PHE A 151 5.51 -13.15 -1.57
C PHE A 151 4.00 -13.13 -1.81
N SER A 152 3.40 -14.29 -2.04
CA SER A 152 1.96 -14.42 -2.24
C SER A 152 1.18 -13.97 -1.02
N LEU A 153 1.54 -14.48 0.17
CA LEU A 153 0.88 -14.12 1.41
C LEU A 153 1.01 -12.63 1.72
N SER A 154 2.18 -12.03 1.51
CA SER A 154 2.38 -10.59 1.74
C SER A 154 1.51 -9.74 0.81
N SER A 155 1.36 -10.13 -0.45
CA SER A 155 0.52 -9.44 -1.43
C SER A 155 -0.97 -9.62 -1.13
N GLY A 156 -1.41 -10.85 -0.85
CA GLY A 156 -2.80 -11.15 -0.46
C GLY A 156 -3.19 -10.47 0.85
N LEU A 157 -2.32 -10.53 1.87
CA LEU A 157 -2.56 -9.88 3.16
C LEU A 157 -2.66 -8.36 3.02
N ARG A 158 -1.81 -7.75 2.21
CA ARG A 158 -1.87 -6.31 1.92
C ARG A 158 -3.21 -5.93 1.29
N MET A 159 -3.69 -6.68 0.29
CA MET A 159 -4.99 -6.41 -0.34
C MET A 159 -6.15 -6.62 0.64
N THR A 160 -6.13 -7.71 1.41
CA THR A 160 -7.15 -7.98 2.44
C THR A 160 -7.15 -6.89 3.52
N ALA A 161 -5.99 -6.46 3.99
CA ALA A 161 -5.88 -5.38 4.97
C ALA A 161 -6.39 -4.04 4.39
N THR A 162 -6.09 -3.75 3.12
CA THR A 162 -6.63 -2.57 2.43
C THR A 162 -8.16 -2.65 2.34
N ALA A 163 -8.72 -3.80 1.97
CA ALA A 163 -10.17 -4.01 1.94
C ALA A 163 -10.83 -3.78 3.31
N ILE A 164 -10.22 -4.27 4.39
CA ILE A 164 -10.70 -3.99 5.76
C ILE A 164 -10.66 -2.49 6.04
N GLY A 165 -9.60 -1.80 5.64
CA GLY A 165 -9.46 -0.36 5.78
C GLY A 165 -10.50 0.44 4.99
N GLU A 166 -10.79 0.03 3.76
CA GLU A 166 -11.82 0.63 2.91
C GLU A 166 -13.22 0.41 3.50
N TRP A 167 -13.51 -0.80 3.95
CA TRP A 167 -14.77 -1.13 4.60
C TRP A 167 -14.98 -0.33 5.88
N LEU A 168 -14.04 -0.36 6.82
CA LEU A 168 -14.11 0.42 8.07
C LEU A 168 -14.14 1.92 7.79
N GLY A 169 -13.32 2.40 6.83
CA GLY A 169 -13.27 3.79 6.41
C GLY A 169 -14.61 4.31 5.94
N GLY A 170 -15.43 3.49 5.29
CA GLY A 170 -16.79 3.87 4.89
C GLY A 170 -17.73 4.18 6.05
N TYR A 171 -17.53 3.55 7.21
CA TYR A 171 -18.37 3.76 8.41
C TYR A 171 -17.80 4.81 9.39
N PHE A 172 -16.48 5.03 9.40
CA PHE A 172 -15.82 5.92 10.35
C PHE A 172 -16.36 7.35 10.38
N PRO A 173 -16.65 8.02 9.24
CA PRO A 173 -17.22 9.37 9.29
C PRO A 173 -18.58 9.42 9.97
N GLY A 174 -19.41 8.39 9.78
CA GLY A 174 -20.70 8.27 10.48
C GLY A 174 -20.55 8.08 11.99
N TRP A 175 -19.61 7.25 12.43
CA TRP A 175 -19.33 7.05 13.86
C TRP A 175 -18.73 8.31 14.48
N ALA A 176 -17.77 8.95 13.80
CA ALA A 176 -17.20 10.22 14.26
C ALA A 176 -18.29 11.30 14.39
N ALA A 177 -19.17 11.39 13.39
CA ALA A 177 -20.29 12.35 13.39
C ALA A 177 -21.22 12.17 14.60
N ALA A 178 -21.53 10.91 14.94
CA ALA A 178 -22.37 10.60 16.11
C ALA A 178 -21.68 10.97 17.44
N ILE A 179 -20.35 10.78 17.54
CA ILE A 179 -19.59 11.06 18.78
C ILE A 179 -19.39 12.56 18.99
N ILE A 180 -19.05 13.31 17.93
CA ILE A 180 -18.73 14.75 18.04
C ILE A 180 -19.89 15.67 17.62
N ALA A 181 -21.09 15.11 17.38
CA ALA A 181 -22.32 15.82 17.03
C ALA A 181 -22.15 16.76 15.81
N VAL A 182 -21.59 16.27 14.72
CA VAL A 182 -21.42 16.99 13.44
C VAL A 182 -22.03 16.21 12.29
N SER A 183 -22.10 16.81 11.09
CA SER A 183 -22.47 16.07 9.89
C SER A 183 -21.40 15.06 9.49
N ALA A 184 -21.82 13.86 9.07
CA ALA A 184 -20.91 12.79 8.60
C ALA A 184 -20.06 13.20 7.38
N VAL A 185 -20.55 14.12 6.57
CA VAL A 185 -19.84 14.67 5.40
C VAL A 185 -19.00 15.91 5.70
N SER A 186 -18.81 16.23 6.97
CA SER A 186 -18.02 17.39 7.40
C SER A 186 -16.53 17.09 7.41
N ALA A 187 -15.71 18.13 7.21
CA ALA A 187 -14.25 18.04 7.31
C ALA A 187 -13.79 17.51 8.69
N ARG A 188 -14.55 17.81 9.77
CA ARG A 188 -14.25 17.29 11.10
C ARG A 188 -14.43 15.77 11.19
N ALA A 189 -15.53 15.24 10.64
CA ALA A 189 -15.79 13.80 10.66
C ALA A 189 -14.75 13.03 9.84
N TYR A 190 -14.40 13.52 8.65
CA TYR A 190 -13.31 12.94 7.85
C TYR A 190 -11.96 13.07 8.53
N GLY A 191 -11.67 14.23 9.12
CA GLY A 191 -10.42 14.45 9.85
C GLY A 191 -10.24 13.44 10.99
N TRP A 192 -11.27 13.22 11.82
CA TRP A 192 -11.25 12.21 12.89
C TRP A 192 -10.98 10.79 12.34
N SER A 193 -11.60 10.43 11.23
CA SER A 193 -11.37 9.15 10.57
C SER A 193 -9.93 9.00 10.08
N LEU A 194 -9.34 10.07 9.54
CA LEU A 194 -7.96 10.09 9.07
C LEU A 194 -6.92 10.12 10.21
N TRP A 195 -7.28 10.57 11.42
CA TRP A 195 -6.45 10.39 12.60
C TRP A 195 -6.26 8.91 12.95
N VAL A 196 -7.30 8.08 12.80
CA VAL A 196 -7.18 6.61 12.96
C VAL A 196 -6.18 6.04 11.95
N MET A 197 -6.25 6.47 10.70
CA MET A 197 -5.29 6.09 9.65
C MET A 197 -3.85 6.48 10.03
N ALA A 198 -3.63 7.72 10.48
CA ALA A 198 -2.31 8.19 10.88
C ALA A 198 -1.75 7.36 12.05
N PHE A 199 -2.58 7.08 13.05
CA PHE A 199 -2.22 6.22 14.18
C PHE A 199 -1.85 4.80 13.72
N LEU A 200 -2.64 4.17 12.87
CA LEU A 200 -2.37 2.83 12.34
C LEU A 200 -1.08 2.78 11.52
N SER A 201 -0.80 3.82 10.73
CA SER A 201 0.44 3.92 9.97
C SER A 201 1.67 4.01 10.88
N ILE A 202 1.57 4.80 11.97
CA ILE A 202 2.64 4.89 12.98
C ILE A 202 2.74 3.57 13.77
N ALA A 203 1.62 2.96 14.13
CA ALA A 203 1.58 1.67 14.84
C ALA A 203 2.21 0.54 14.01
N ALA A 204 2.13 0.60 12.66
CA ALA A 204 2.81 -0.33 11.77
C ALA A 204 4.34 -0.33 11.95
N ALA A 205 4.92 0.75 12.47
CA ALA A 205 6.34 0.82 12.80
C ALA A 205 6.72 -0.06 14.01
N VAL A 206 5.80 -0.34 14.93
CA VAL A 206 6.09 -1.11 16.16
C VAL A 206 6.59 -2.53 15.83
N PRO A 207 5.91 -3.35 15.02
CA PRO A 207 6.46 -4.64 14.62
C PRO A 207 7.81 -4.52 13.90
N VAL A 208 7.99 -3.46 13.08
CA VAL A 208 9.26 -3.24 12.37
C VAL A 208 10.41 -2.95 13.34
N ILE A 209 10.18 -2.19 14.40
CA ILE A 209 11.19 -1.91 15.44
C ILE A 209 11.67 -3.23 16.09
N LEU A 210 10.75 -4.16 16.33
CA LEU A 210 11.03 -5.46 16.94
C LEU A 210 11.79 -6.43 16.03
N MET A 211 11.88 -6.19 14.73
CA MET A 211 12.66 -7.01 13.81
C MET A 211 14.16 -6.97 14.17
N LYS A 212 14.81 -8.11 14.03
CA LYS A 212 16.27 -8.16 14.15
C LYS A 212 16.89 -7.56 12.88
N SER A 213 17.83 -6.63 13.06
CA SER A 213 18.57 -6.07 11.93
C SER A 213 19.56 -7.11 11.41
N ASN A 214 19.32 -7.66 10.24
CA ASN A 214 20.35 -8.38 9.51
C ASN A 214 21.24 -7.32 8.85
N ARG A 215 22.38 -7.00 9.47
CA ARG A 215 23.43 -6.24 8.77
C ARG A 215 23.88 -7.13 7.60
N ARG A 216 23.46 -6.78 6.40
CA ARG A 216 24.03 -7.34 5.18
C ARG A 216 25.53 -7.15 5.26
N THR A 217 26.28 -8.26 5.37
CA THR A 217 27.67 -8.25 4.96
C THR A 217 27.63 -7.89 3.46
N GLN A 218 28.17 -6.74 3.11
CA GLN A 218 28.19 -6.19 1.74
C GLN A 218 29.07 -7.07 0.84
N THR A 219 28.66 -8.29 0.54
CA THR A 219 29.45 -9.24 -0.25
C THR A 219 29.13 -9.21 -1.75
N HIS A 220 28.13 -8.44 -2.17
CA HIS A 220 27.92 -8.17 -3.59
C HIS A 220 27.47 -6.71 -3.78
N ARG A 221 28.42 -5.79 -3.94
CA ARG A 221 28.23 -4.69 -4.87
C ARG A 221 28.03 -5.35 -6.23
N SER A 222 26.80 -5.62 -6.60
CA SER A 222 26.51 -5.82 -8.01
C SER A 222 26.85 -4.50 -8.67
N ASP A 223 27.79 -4.48 -9.61
CA ASP A 223 28.00 -3.37 -10.55
C ASP A 223 26.76 -3.25 -11.46
N PHE A 224 25.57 -3.21 -10.84
CA PHE A 224 24.32 -3.05 -11.54
C PHE A 224 24.26 -1.62 -12.03
N ALA A 225 24.66 -1.43 -13.27
CA ALA A 225 24.50 -0.20 -13.99
C ALA A 225 23.15 -0.24 -14.73
N PRO A 226 22.04 0.25 -14.12
CA PRO A 226 20.70 0.14 -14.71
C PRO A 226 20.65 0.76 -16.11
N VAL A 227 21.35 1.85 -16.31
CA VAL A 227 21.41 2.55 -17.62
C VAL A 227 22.06 1.67 -18.68
N SER A 228 23.14 0.96 -18.35
CA SER A 228 23.81 0.06 -19.30
C SER A 228 22.96 -1.16 -19.64
N PHE A 229 22.22 -1.69 -18.66
CA PHE A 229 21.30 -2.81 -18.87
C PHE A 229 20.12 -2.41 -19.78
N VAL A 230 19.52 -1.26 -19.55
CA VAL A 230 18.46 -0.67 -20.40
C VAL A 230 18.95 -0.52 -21.84
N ARG A 231 20.16 0.02 -22.01
CA ARG A 231 20.76 0.25 -23.33
C ARG A 231 21.12 -1.04 -24.07
N LYS A 232 21.48 -2.11 -23.35
CA LYS A 232 21.81 -3.42 -23.93
C LYS A 232 20.60 -4.28 -24.29
N ASN A 233 19.44 -4.07 -23.62
CA ASN A 233 18.27 -4.92 -23.76
C ASN A 233 16.98 -4.15 -24.04
N PRO A 234 16.94 -3.20 -25.01
CA PRO A 234 15.77 -2.34 -25.22
C PRO A 234 14.52 -3.14 -25.64
N GLY A 235 14.67 -4.17 -26.48
CA GLY A 235 13.54 -4.98 -26.96
C GLY A 235 12.90 -5.85 -25.87
N LEU A 236 13.69 -6.38 -24.93
CA LEU A 236 13.17 -7.12 -23.78
C LEU A 236 12.40 -6.18 -22.84
N LEU A 237 13.00 -5.03 -22.55
CA LEU A 237 12.41 -4.06 -21.64
C LEU A 237 11.14 -3.43 -22.20
N SER A 238 11.09 -3.10 -23.48
CA SER A 238 9.86 -2.58 -24.10
C SER A 238 8.72 -3.59 -24.03
N LYS A 239 8.96 -4.87 -24.27
CA LYS A 239 7.94 -5.93 -24.18
C LYS A 239 7.39 -6.10 -22.75
N LEU A 240 8.23 -5.91 -21.73
CA LEU A 240 7.83 -6.04 -20.33
C LEU A 240 7.18 -4.77 -19.78
N ILE A 241 7.73 -3.60 -20.13
CA ILE A 241 7.32 -2.33 -19.52
C ILE A 241 6.11 -1.73 -20.25
N LEU A 242 6.04 -1.81 -21.60
CA LEU A 242 5.01 -1.11 -22.37
C LEU A 242 3.57 -1.53 -22.01
N PRO A 243 3.23 -2.83 -21.88
CA PRO A 243 1.89 -3.23 -21.47
C PRO A 243 1.53 -2.69 -20.07
N SER A 244 2.45 -2.81 -19.12
CA SER A 244 2.26 -2.31 -17.76
C SER A 244 2.13 -0.78 -17.71
N LEU A 245 2.88 -0.07 -18.55
CA LEU A 245 2.82 1.39 -18.66
C LEU A 245 1.46 1.86 -19.19
N VAL A 246 0.96 1.24 -20.25
CA VAL A 246 -0.35 1.57 -20.84
C VAL A 246 -1.47 1.34 -19.82
N ILE A 247 -1.49 0.19 -19.16
CA ILE A 247 -2.46 -0.12 -18.10
C ILE A 247 -2.35 0.88 -16.95
N SER A 248 -1.13 1.22 -16.51
CA SER A 248 -0.92 2.14 -15.39
C SER A 248 -1.34 3.56 -15.70
N ILE A 249 -1.14 4.04 -16.94
CA ILE A 249 -1.64 5.36 -17.37
C ILE A 249 -3.16 5.39 -17.32
N GLY A 250 -3.85 4.40 -17.90
CA GLY A 250 -5.31 4.33 -17.88
C GLY A 250 -5.87 4.22 -16.46
N ALA A 251 -5.32 3.33 -15.65
CA ALA A 251 -5.72 3.17 -14.26
C ALA A 251 -5.45 4.44 -13.43
N GLY A 252 -4.32 5.11 -13.64
CA GLY A 252 -3.96 6.33 -12.93
C GLY A 252 -4.88 7.51 -13.19
N MET A 253 -5.53 7.56 -14.35
CA MET A 253 -6.53 8.60 -14.69
C MET A 253 -7.88 8.38 -14.01
N VAL A 254 -8.25 7.15 -13.68
CA VAL A 254 -9.60 6.79 -13.21
C VAL A 254 -9.59 6.40 -11.74
N MET A 255 -8.73 5.47 -11.35
CA MET A 255 -8.76 4.84 -10.02
C MET A 255 -8.67 5.81 -8.84
N PRO A 256 -7.81 6.86 -8.86
CA PRO A 256 -7.71 7.79 -7.73
C PRO A 256 -8.98 8.60 -7.47
N PHE A 257 -9.87 8.72 -8.47
CA PHE A 257 -11.09 9.53 -8.40
C PHE A 257 -12.38 8.71 -8.34
N MET A 258 -12.27 7.38 -8.31
CA MET A 258 -13.41 6.48 -8.34
C MET A 258 -14.37 6.71 -7.15
N ASN A 259 -13.83 7.00 -5.96
CA ASN A 259 -14.64 7.32 -4.78
C ASN A 259 -15.47 8.59 -5.00
N VAL A 260 -14.87 9.64 -5.55
CA VAL A 260 -15.56 10.91 -5.89
C VAL A 260 -16.61 10.68 -6.98
N PHE A 261 -16.28 9.86 -7.99
CA PHE A 261 -17.22 9.49 -9.04
C PHE A 261 -18.48 8.80 -8.49
N PHE A 262 -18.33 7.77 -7.64
CA PHE A 262 -19.47 7.09 -7.03
C PHE A 262 -20.31 8.03 -6.18
N ARG A 263 -19.70 8.97 -5.48
CA ARG A 263 -20.44 9.97 -4.70
C ARG A 263 -21.18 10.97 -5.59
N ASN A 264 -20.49 11.62 -6.51
CA ASN A 264 -21.02 12.76 -7.26
C ASN A 264 -21.99 12.34 -8.37
N VAL A 265 -21.75 11.20 -9.04
CA VAL A 265 -22.57 10.73 -10.16
C VAL A 265 -23.65 9.78 -9.71
N HIS A 266 -23.35 8.88 -8.77
CA HIS A 266 -24.28 7.84 -8.32
C HIS A 266 -24.88 8.12 -6.94
N ASN A 267 -24.57 9.26 -6.31
CA ASN A 267 -25.08 9.66 -4.98
C ASN A 267 -24.90 8.57 -3.91
N GLN A 268 -23.82 7.77 -3.99
CA GLN A 268 -23.57 6.71 -3.06
C GLN A 268 -23.05 7.25 -1.71
N SER A 269 -23.46 6.62 -0.62
CA SER A 269 -22.95 6.92 0.72
C SER A 269 -21.51 6.42 0.87
N ASP A 270 -20.77 6.99 1.84
CA ASP A 270 -19.39 6.56 2.15
C ASP A 270 -19.30 5.09 2.51
N ALA A 271 -20.30 4.58 3.26
CA ALA A 271 -20.42 3.18 3.60
C ALA A 271 -20.59 2.28 2.36
N ALA A 272 -21.45 2.67 1.42
CA ALA A 272 -21.64 1.93 0.17
C ALA A 272 -20.36 1.92 -0.68
N ILE A 273 -19.70 3.07 -0.82
CA ILE A 273 -18.44 3.20 -1.55
C ILE A 273 -17.35 2.34 -0.88
N GLY A 274 -17.24 2.39 0.45
CA GLY A 274 -16.31 1.56 1.21
C GLY A 274 -16.51 0.06 0.97
N VAL A 275 -17.77 -0.41 0.92
CA VAL A 275 -18.09 -1.80 0.61
C VAL A 275 -17.68 -2.17 -0.83
N ILE A 276 -17.97 -1.31 -1.82
CA ILE A 276 -17.59 -1.55 -3.22
C ILE A 276 -16.08 -1.67 -3.36
N PHE A 277 -15.33 -0.77 -2.75
CA PHE A 277 -13.85 -0.79 -2.78
C PHE A 277 -13.31 -2.02 -2.06
N ALA A 278 -13.85 -2.36 -0.89
CA ALA A 278 -13.44 -3.53 -0.13
C ALA A 278 -13.61 -4.83 -0.93
N TRP A 279 -14.73 -5.01 -1.63
CA TRP A 279 -14.92 -6.18 -2.50
C TRP A 279 -13.94 -6.20 -3.67
N GLY A 280 -13.66 -5.04 -4.28
CA GLY A 280 -12.65 -4.90 -5.32
C GLY A 280 -11.26 -5.33 -4.84
N SER A 281 -10.83 -4.82 -3.69
CA SER A 281 -9.54 -5.15 -3.07
C SER A 281 -9.45 -6.61 -2.64
N LEU A 282 -10.54 -7.19 -2.11
CA LEU A 282 -10.61 -8.62 -1.77
C LEU A 282 -10.49 -9.51 -3.00
N ALA A 283 -11.23 -9.20 -4.07
CA ALA A 283 -11.17 -9.95 -5.32
C ALA A 283 -9.76 -9.95 -5.92
N MET A 284 -9.08 -8.79 -5.90
CA MET A 284 -7.67 -8.70 -6.30
C MET A 284 -6.76 -9.54 -5.39
N GLY A 285 -7.00 -9.51 -4.08
CA GLY A 285 -6.23 -10.28 -3.10
C GLY A 285 -6.35 -11.79 -3.33
N ILE A 286 -7.56 -12.29 -3.57
CA ILE A 286 -7.83 -13.70 -3.87
C ILE A 286 -7.10 -14.09 -5.18
N GLY A 287 -7.25 -13.31 -6.24
CA GLY A 287 -6.59 -13.59 -7.52
C GLY A 287 -5.06 -13.66 -7.42
N LEU A 288 -4.44 -12.84 -6.58
CA LEU A 288 -2.98 -12.88 -6.35
C LEU A 288 -2.53 -14.15 -5.59
N VAL A 289 -3.36 -14.69 -4.71
CA VAL A 289 -3.06 -15.93 -3.98
C VAL A 289 -3.26 -17.15 -4.88
N ASP A 290 -4.36 -17.18 -5.65
CA ASP A 290 -4.68 -18.29 -6.54
C ASP A 290 -3.69 -18.42 -7.70
N ALA A 291 -3.25 -17.30 -8.28
CA ALA A 291 -2.24 -17.31 -9.34
C ALA A 291 -0.91 -17.99 -8.90
N THR A 292 -0.59 -17.95 -7.61
CA THR A 292 0.60 -18.61 -7.06
C THR A 292 0.38 -20.10 -6.75
N ALA A 293 -0.85 -20.51 -6.55
CA ALA A 293 -1.19 -21.93 -6.35
C ALA A 293 -1.22 -22.70 -7.68
N MET A 294 -1.37 -22.00 -8.80
CA MET A 294 -1.41 -22.56 -10.17
C MET A 294 -0.03 -22.58 -10.86
N ALA A 295 0.99 -21.94 -10.31
CA ALA A 295 2.38 -21.85 -10.83
C ALA A 295 3.30 -22.85 -10.14
#